data_601d4550f4952a1a8b22bdc422a9b9ce
#
_entry.id   601d4550f4952a1a8b22bdc422a9b9ce
#
_cell.length_a   1.000
_cell.length_b   1.000
_cell.length_c   1.000
_cell.angle_alpha   90.00
_cell.angle_beta   90.00
_cell.angle_gamma   90.00
#
_symmetry.space_group_name_H-M   'P 1'
#
loop_
_entity.id
_entity.type
_entity.pdbx_description
1 polymer ?
#
loop_
_entity_poly.entity_id
_entity_poly.type
_entity_poly.pdbx_seq_one_letter_code
_entity_poly.pdbx_strand_id
1 'polypeptide(L)'
;MCIRDSDYSGLLVAMGSGQADDGAFATVGYVTAMNAFPTRFEAIAKSVRYGSGSYHGTFWTTDASVCETTPVIGAFENIGGVATLVEGSATTPPDVKALQVGWGFGDDGLIPEVRDGVTTSPGLACEADLSVMLGEEVLFVEEGSTSGYLYPSLQLKKAGIDYTSDIVQRFAGSHDGVISGLYNGDAKFGVTYDDARRTLRKTNADVGEKVIAFGITEEIPNDVIAVRTDLPEDIKQQIYDILAAYIATDEGLAIMDEIYGWTDLVPAVNSEFDVVREAAEEFGLYDD
;
A
#
# COMPACT_ATOMS: atom_id res chain seq x y z
N MET A 1 -11.38 -2.36 -22.88
CA MET A 1 -10.37 -3.43 -22.69
C MET A 1 -9.87 -3.30 -21.27
N CYS A 2 -10.27 -4.21 -20.38
CA CYS A 2 -9.75 -4.19 -19.02
C CYS A 2 -8.35 -4.80 -19.06
N ILE A 3 -7.34 -3.98 -18.91
CA ILE A 3 -5.96 -4.45 -18.73
C ILE A 3 -5.87 -4.83 -17.26
N ARG A 4 -5.73 -6.11 -16.98
CA ARG A 4 -5.38 -6.62 -15.65
C ARG A 4 -3.91 -6.31 -15.46
N ASP A 5 -3.64 -5.26 -14.70
CA ASP A 5 -2.30 -4.73 -14.61
C ASP A 5 -1.51 -5.38 -13.48
N SER A 6 -0.59 -6.25 -13.89
CA SER A 6 0.58 -6.60 -13.11
C SER A 6 1.78 -5.70 -13.45
N ASP A 7 1.57 -4.66 -14.29
CA ASP A 7 2.62 -3.77 -14.79
C ASP A 7 2.13 -2.32 -14.78
N TYR A 8 2.55 -1.54 -13.80
CA TYR A 8 2.23 -0.11 -13.66
C TYR A 8 2.62 0.71 -14.89
N SER A 9 3.67 0.29 -15.62
CA SER A 9 4.15 0.98 -16.82
C SER A 9 3.20 0.83 -18.02
N GLY A 10 2.51 -0.30 -18.12
CA GLY A 10 1.57 -0.58 -19.22
C GLY A 10 0.41 0.39 -19.28
N LEU A 11 -0.19 0.75 -18.12
CA LEU A 11 -1.26 1.72 -18.03
C LEU A 11 -0.80 3.13 -18.43
N LEU A 12 0.39 3.54 -17.94
CA LEU A 12 1.01 4.82 -18.30
C LEU A 12 1.17 4.96 -19.81
N VAL A 13 1.70 3.92 -20.48
CA VAL A 13 1.89 3.90 -21.94
C VAL A 13 0.55 3.93 -22.66
N ALA A 14 -0.45 3.15 -22.22
CA ALA A 14 -1.77 3.09 -22.85
C ALA A 14 -2.48 4.45 -22.81
N MET A 15 -2.50 5.11 -21.68
CA MET A 15 -3.08 6.45 -21.55
C MET A 15 -2.25 7.52 -22.27
N GLY A 16 -0.93 7.48 -22.14
CA GLY A 16 -0.02 8.41 -22.82
C GLY A 16 -0.13 8.37 -24.32
N SER A 17 -0.35 7.19 -24.93
CA SER A 17 -0.55 7.00 -26.36
C SER A 17 -2.01 7.21 -26.82
N GLY A 18 -2.95 7.44 -25.90
CA GLY A 18 -4.37 7.60 -26.19
C GLY A 18 -5.10 6.29 -26.51
N GLN A 19 -4.56 5.16 -26.08
CA GLN A 19 -5.21 3.83 -26.18
C GLN A 19 -6.18 3.56 -25.04
N ALA A 20 -6.07 4.32 -23.93
CA ALA A 20 -7.03 4.34 -22.84
C ALA A 20 -7.41 5.79 -22.53
N ASP A 21 -8.66 6.01 -22.13
CA ASP A 21 -9.23 7.32 -21.82
C ASP A 21 -9.25 7.61 -20.32
N ASP A 22 -9.26 6.55 -19.50
CA ASP A 22 -9.24 6.60 -18.04
C ASP A 22 -8.42 5.43 -17.47
N GLY A 23 -8.03 5.56 -16.22
CA GLY A 23 -7.32 4.49 -15.51
C GLY A 23 -7.15 4.75 -14.03
N ALA A 24 -6.97 3.65 -13.29
CA ALA A 24 -6.64 3.67 -11.88
C ALA A 24 -5.13 3.48 -11.71
N PHE A 25 -4.47 4.42 -11.03
CA PHE A 25 -3.04 4.42 -10.79
C PHE A 25 -2.72 4.29 -9.30
N ALA A 26 -1.68 3.53 -8.96
CA ALA A 26 -0.93 3.85 -7.77
C ALA A 26 -0.34 5.27 -7.89
N THR A 27 -0.19 5.98 -6.79
CA THR A 27 0.10 7.42 -6.83
C THR A 27 1.45 7.77 -7.46
N VAL A 28 2.49 6.92 -7.29
CA VAL A 28 3.76 7.14 -8.00
C VAL A 28 3.59 6.99 -9.51
N GLY A 29 2.82 6.00 -9.97
CA GLY A 29 2.51 5.81 -11.39
C GLY A 29 1.79 7.02 -11.98
N TYR A 30 0.85 7.61 -11.22
CA TYR A 30 0.16 8.83 -11.61
C TYR A 30 1.09 10.04 -11.76
N VAL A 31 1.92 10.33 -10.76
CA VAL A 31 2.83 11.48 -10.84
C VAL A 31 3.91 11.28 -11.91
N THR A 32 4.34 10.05 -12.16
CA THR A 32 5.23 9.69 -13.27
C THR A 32 4.54 9.93 -14.62
N ALA A 33 3.28 9.54 -14.76
CA ALA A 33 2.49 9.82 -15.96
C ALA A 33 2.33 11.33 -16.20
N MET A 34 2.06 12.10 -15.14
CA MET A 34 1.98 13.56 -15.20
C MET A 34 3.31 14.20 -15.60
N ASN A 35 4.46 13.67 -15.14
CA ASN A 35 5.78 14.15 -15.52
C ASN A 35 6.10 13.83 -16.99
N ALA A 36 5.85 12.58 -17.41
CA ALA A 36 6.11 12.13 -18.79
C ALA A 36 5.20 12.78 -19.82
N PHE A 37 3.95 13.09 -19.45
CA PHE A 37 2.92 13.66 -20.33
C PHE A 37 2.22 14.84 -19.65
N PRO A 38 2.92 15.97 -19.42
CA PRO A 38 2.35 17.14 -18.77
C PRO A 38 1.06 17.59 -19.47
N THR A 39 0.04 17.93 -18.73
CA THR A 39 -1.27 18.38 -19.23
C THR A 39 -2.14 17.32 -19.93
N ARG A 40 -1.72 16.04 -19.97
CA ARG A 40 -2.46 14.99 -20.67
C ARG A 40 -3.49 14.29 -19.80
N PHE A 41 -3.27 14.32 -18.48
CA PHE A 41 -4.09 13.64 -17.48
C PHE A 41 -4.52 14.58 -16.38
N GLU A 42 -5.64 14.27 -15.76
CA GLU A 42 -6.09 14.90 -14.52
C GLU A 42 -6.75 13.87 -13.61
N ALA A 43 -6.59 14.06 -12.31
CA ALA A 43 -7.28 13.27 -11.30
C ALA A 43 -8.74 13.72 -11.23
N ILE A 44 -9.66 12.76 -11.21
CA ILE A 44 -11.10 13.01 -10.99
C ILE A 44 -11.58 12.40 -9.69
N ALA A 45 -10.92 11.35 -9.20
CA ALA A 45 -11.26 10.69 -7.95
C ALA A 45 -10.03 10.05 -7.30
N LYS A 46 -10.13 9.79 -6.01
CA LYS A 46 -9.25 8.88 -5.28
C LYS A 46 -10.07 7.86 -4.51
N SER A 47 -9.47 6.69 -4.30
CA SER A 47 -10.11 5.63 -3.53
C SER A 47 -10.08 5.95 -2.04
N VAL A 48 -11.09 5.42 -1.34
CA VAL A 48 -11.15 5.38 0.12
C VAL A 48 -11.09 3.92 0.54
N ARG A 49 -10.27 3.62 1.55
CA ARG A 49 -10.13 2.30 2.13
C ARG A 49 -10.55 2.36 3.59
N TYR A 50 -11.68 1.74 3.92
CA TYR A 50 -12.22 1.67 5.29
C TYR A 50 -12.28 3.03 5.99
N GLY A 51 -12.71 4.07 5.26
CA GLY A 51 -12.82 5.43 5.77
C GLY A 51 -11.53 6.26 5.75
N SER A 52 -10.41 5.69 5.27
CA SER A 52 -9.15 6.41 5.09
C SER A 52 -8.91 6.79 3.63
N GLY A 53 -8.49 8.05 3.40
CA GLY A 53 -8.04 8.56 2.09
C GLY A 53 -6.54 8.41 1.87
N SER A 54 -5.81 7.81 2.82
CA SER A 54 -4.37 7.55 2.80
C SER A 54 -4.04 6.19 3.43
N TYR A 55 -2.83 5.71 3.18
CA TYR A 55 -2.25 4.48 3.72
C TYR A 55 -0.74 4.66 3.92
N HIS A 56 -0.03 3.60 4.33
CA HIS A 56 1.41 3.63 4.53
C HIS A 56 2.12 2.48 3.81
N GLY A 57 3.40 2.63 3.53
CA GLY A 57 4.31 1.51 3.40
C GLY A 57 4.65 0.96 4.78
N THR A 58 4.78 -0.35 4.89
CA THR A 58 5.12 -1.03 6.14
C THR A 58 6.41 -1.81 5.98
N PHE A 59 7.28 -1.72 6.98
CA PHE A 59 8.48 -2.52 7.11
C PHE A 59 8.17 -3.80 7.88
N TRP A 60 8.53 -4.94 7.31
CA TRP A 60 8.22 -6.27 7.81
C TRP A 60 9.48 -7.06 8.14
N THR A 61 9.43 -7.85 9.20
CA THR A 61 10.48 -8.82 9.54
C THR A 61 9.89 -10.18 9.94
N THR A 62 10.68 -11.24 9.76
CA THR A 62 10.38 -12.58 10.29
C THR A 62 11.27 -12.93 11.48
N ASP A 63 12.16 -12.04 11.88
CA ASP A 63 13.11 -12.22 12.96
C ASP A 63 12.74 -11.33 14.16
N ALA A 64 12.03 -11.89 15.12
CA ALA A 64 11.64 -11.18 16.34
C ALA A 64 12.86 -10.69 17.17
N SER A 65 14.08 -11.17 16.91
CA SER A 65 15.27 -10.74 17.64
C SER A 65 15.75 -9.33 17.24
N VAL A 66 15.25 -8.77 16.12
CA VAL A 66 15.54 -7.40 15.70
C VAL A 66 14.70 -6.36 16.44
N CYS A 67 13.61 -6.81 17.09
CA CYS A 67 12.73 -5.95 17.85
C CYS A 67 13.39 -5.46 19.13
N GLU A 68 13.22 -4.17 19.46
CA GLU A 68 13.71 -3.58 20.71
C GLU A 68 12.97 -4.13 21.93
N THR A 69 11.70 -4.52 21.74
CA THR A 69 10.84 -5.14 22.75
C THR A 69 10.21 -6.42 22.21
N THR A 70 9.63 -7.24 23.06
CA THR A 70 8.86 -8.41 22.62
C THR A 70 7.71 -7.95 21.70
N PRO A 71 7.53 -8.58 20.52
CA PRO A 71 6.41 -8.25 19.64
C PRO A 71 5.06 -8.38 20.36
N VAL A 72 4.18 -7.43 20.11
CA VAL A 72 2.83 -7.34 20.68
C VAL A 72 1.77 -7.43 19.58
N ILE A 73 0.54 -7.77 19.93
CA ILE A 73 -0.60 -7.58 19.05
C ILE A 73 -0.77 -6.08 18.85
N GLY A 74 -0.55 -5.60 17.64
CA GLY A 74 -0.52 -4.16 17.39
C GLY A 74 -0.37 -3.81 15.93
N ALA A 75 -0.45 -2.52 15.67
CA ALA A 75 -0.22 -1.89 14.38
C ALA A 75 0.41 -0.51 14.57
N PHE A 76 0.95 0.06 13.50
CA PHE A 76 1.49 1.42 13.55
C PHE A 76 0.47 2.44 13.03
N GLU A 77 0.48 3.63 13.64
CA GLU A 77 -0.23 4.81 13.16
C GLU A 77 0.73 6.00 13.12
N ASN A 78 0.53 6.90 12.17
CA ASN A 78 1.24 8.17 12.16
C ASN A 78 0.52 9.16 13.08
N ILE A 79 1.12 9.43 14.24
CA ILE A 79 0.60 10.38 15.22
C ILE A 79 1.49 11.62 15.23
N GLY A 80 0.99 12.70 14.62
CA GLY A 80 1.74 13.97 14.58
C GLY A 80 3.06 13.91 13.80
N GLY A 81 3.14 13.08 12.77
CA GLY A 81 4.33 12.88 11.93
C GLY A 81 5.29 11.79 12.46
N VAL A 82 4.91 11.08 13.52
CA VAL A 82 5.73 10.02 14.11
C VAL A 82 5.02 8.66 13.99
N ALA A 83 5.71 7.68 13.40
CA ALA A 83 5.25 6.29 13.39
C ALA A 83 5.18 5.79 14.84
N THR A 84 3.98 5.48 15.31
CA THR A 84 3.72 5.10 16.70
C THR A 84 3.07 3.74 16.75
N LEU A 85 3.64 2.83 17.53
CA LEU A 85 3.07 1.50 17.78
C LEU A 85 1.83 1.64 18.68
N VAL A 86 0.69 1.17 18.19
CA VAL A 86 -0.58 1.11 18.94
C VAL A 86 -0.87 -0.35 19.26
N GLU A 87 -0.94 -0.64 20.55
CA GLU A 87 -1.19 -2.01 21.03
C GLU A 87 -2.68 -2.32 21.05
N GLY A 88 -2.99 -3.57 20.77
CA GLY A 88 -4.31 -4.18 20.93
C GLY A 88 -4.22 -5.44 21.80
N SER A 89 -5.23 -6.28 21.70
CA SER A 89 -5.27 -7.59 22.38
C SER A 89 -5.95 -8.64 21.48
N ALA A 90 -5.96 -9.88 21.93
CA ALA A 90 -6.65 -10.97 21.20
C ALA A 90 -8.17 -10.76 21.07
N THR A 91 -8.77 -9.81 21.78
CA THR A 91 -10.21 -9.52 21.76
C THR A 91 -10.54 -8.06 21.44
N THR A 92 -9.54 -7.20 21.32
CA THR A 92 -9.71 -5.77 21.04
C THR A 92 -8.62 -5.36 20.05
N PRO A 93 -8.99 -5.02 18.81
CA PRO A 93 -8.01 -4.57 17.82
C PRO A 93 -7.32 -3.28 18.26
N PRO A 94 -6.10 -2.99 17.77
CA PRO A 94 -5.49 -1.69 17.95
C PRO A 94 -6.37 -0.60 17.30
N ASP A 95 -6.51 0.54 17.99
CA ASP A 95 -7.26 1.70 17.47
C ASP A 95 -6.39 2.48 16.48
N VAL A 96 -6.29 1.98 15.27
CA VAL A 96 -5.49 2.52 14.17
C VAL A 96 -6.38 2.78 12.96
N LYS A 97 -6.49 4.04 12.55
CA LYS A 97 -7.39 4.45 11.45
C LYS A 97 -7.02 3.84 10.10
N ALA A 98 -5.72 3.72 9.81
CA ALA A 98 -5.22 3.16 8.55
C ALA A 98 -5.19 1.63 8.56
N LEU A 99 -5.43 0.98 9.70
CA LEU A 99 -5.48 -0.48 9.77
C LEU A 99 -6.62 -1.00 8.91
N GLN A 100 -6.29 -1.78 7.91
CA GLN A 100 -7.27 -2.44 7.06
C GLN A 100 -8.10 -3.38 7.92
N VAL A 101 -9.40 -3.11 7.96
CA VAL A 101 -10.35 -3.76 8.87
C VAL A 101 -10.22 -5.29 8.88
N GLY A 102 -10.34 -5.85 10.07
CA GLY A 102 -10.49 -7.30 10.25
C GLY A 102 -9.23 -8.12 10.17
N TRP A 103 -8.04 -7.52 10.18
CA TRP A 103 -6.85 -8.32 10.28
C TRP A 103 -6.80 -9.10 11.60
N GLY A 104 -7.00 -10.42 11.53
CA GLY A 104 -6.99 -11.32 12.68
C GLY A 104 -8.18 -11.18 13.66
N PHE A 105 -9.18 -10.34 13.35
CA PHE A 105 -10.28 -10.03 14.27
C PHE A 105 -11.68 -10.27 13.69
N GLY A 106 -11.80 -10.88 12.52
CA GLY A 106 -13.08 -11.05 11.84
C GLY A 106 -13.57 -9.74 11.15
N ASP A 107 -14.72 -9.81 10.51
CA ASP A 107 -15.25 -8.70 9.71
C ASP A 107 -15.67 -7.48 10.56
N ASP A 108 -15.99 -7.70 11.83
CA ASP A 108 -16.30 -6.66 12.81
C ASP A 108 -15.05 -6.12 13.55
N GLY A 109 -13.88 -6.65 13.27
CA GLY A 109 -12.62 -6.23 13.88
C GLY A 109 -12.47 -6.59 15.36
N LEU A 110 -13.40 -7.33 15.95
CA LEU A 110 -13.49 -7.54 17.41
C LEU A 110 -12.95 -8.89 17.88
N ILE A 111 -12.94 -9.91 17.01
CA ILE A 111 -12.54 -11.28 17.35
C ILE A 111 -11.66 -11.88 16.24
N PRO A 112 -10.73 -12.79 16.57
CA PRO A 112 -10.00 -13.54 15.57
C PRO A 112 -10.97 -14.24 14.61
N GLU A 113 -10.71 -14.12 13.31
CA GLU A 113 -11.53 -14.74 12.29
C GLU A 113 -11.34 -16.25 12.29
N VAL A 114 -12.44 -17.00 12.13
CA VAL A 114 -12.41 -18.46 11.95
C VAL A 114 -12.78 -18.77 10.51
N ARG A 115 -11.81 -19.25 9.72
CA ARG A 115 -12.03 -19.69 8.34
C ARG A 115 -11.72 -21.20 8.23
N ASP A 116 -12.67 -21.95 7.67
CA ASP A 116 -12.55 -23.41 7.49
C ASP A 116 -12.14 -24.15 8.79
N GLY A 117 -12.57 -23.64 9.95
CA GLY A 117 -12.26 -24.21 11.25
C GLY A 117 -10.87 -23.82 11.81
N VAL A 118 -10.13 -22.96 11.11
CA VAL A 118 -8.84 -22.43 11.57
C VAL A 118 -9.03 -20.98 12.02
N THR A 119 -8.59 -20.67 13.25
CA THR A 119 -8.56 -19.30 13.74
C THR A 119 -7.32 -18.60 13.23
N THR A 120 -7.49 -17.46 12.56
CA THR A 120 -6.35 -16.64 12.12
C THR A 120 -5.68 -15.97 13.31
N SER A 121 -4.35 -15.88 13.29
CA SER A 121 -3.61 -15.13 14.29
C SER A 121 -3.78 -13.63 14.10
N PRO A 122 -3.83 -12.83 15.16
CA PRO A 122 -3.75 -11.39 15.06
C PRO A 122 -2.34 -10.96 14.59
N GLY A 123 -2.27 -9.77 13.99
CA GLY A 123 -1.01 -9.22 13.53
C GLY A 123 -0.09 -8.81 14.69
N LEU A 124 1.17 -9.25 14.67
CA LEU A 124 2.19 -8.79 15.59
C LEU A 124 2.92 -7.56 15.01
N ALA A 125 3.32 -6.68 15.92
CA ALA A 125 4.17 -5.53 15.65
C ALA A 125 5.18 -5.31 16.77
N CYS A 126 6.31 -4.66 16.45
CA CYS A 126 7.31 -4.24 17.42
C CYS A 126 8.02 -2.98 16.92
N GLU A 127 8.71 -2.27 17.78
CA GLU A 127 9.60 -1.19 17.40
C GLU A 127 10.99 -1.74 17.07
N ALA A 128 11.59 -1.26 15.98
CA ALA A 128 12.99 -1.51 15.64
C ALA A 128 13.54 -0.35 14.82
N ASP A 129 14.83 -0.08 14.96
CA ASP A 129 15.53 0.88 14.10
C ASP A 129 15.76 0.30 12.70
N LEU A 130 15.63 1.12 11.64
CA LEU A 130 15.81 0.66 10.27
C LEU A 130 17.22 0.13 9.97
N SER A 131 18.23 0.47 10.79
CA SER A 131 19.60 -0.04 10.65
C SER A 131 19.72 -1.55 10.84
N VAL A 132 18.70 -2.22 11.40
CA VAL A 132 18.65 -3.70 11.45
C VAL A 132 18.65 -4.36 10.06
N MET A 133 18.34 -3.57 9.01
CA MET A 133 18.34 -4.03 7.62
C MET A 133 19.70 -3.91 6.93
N LEU A 134 20.71 -3.27 7.55
CA LEU A 134 22.03 -3.07 6.97
C LEU A 134 22.72 -4.41 6.63
N GLY A 135 23.14 -4.56 5.36
CA GLY A 135 23.77 -5.77 4.84
C GLY A 135 22.81 -6.95 4.59
N GLU A 136 21.54 -6.80 4.89
CA GLU A 136 20.53 -7.85 4.75
C GLU A 136 19.81 -7.79 3.39
N GLU A 137 19.22 -8.92 2.98
CA GLU A 137 18.34 -8.99 1.81
C GLU A 137 16.94 -8.47 2.19
N VAL A 138 16.44 -7.53 1.38
CA VAL A 138 15.12 -6.89 1.57
C VAL A 138 14.27 -7.13 0.33
N LEU A 139 13.07 -7.69 0.53
CA LEU A 139 12.09 -7.88 -0.53
C LEU A 139 11.32 -6.58 -0.76
N PHE A 140 11.45 -6.05 -1.96
CA PHE A 140 10.63 -4.97 -2.52
C PHE A 140 9.57 -5.53 -3.46
N VAL A 141 8.53 -4.76 -3.73
CA VAL A 141 7.48 -5.15 -4.70
C VAL A 141 8.02 -5.04 -6.12
N GLU A 142 8.17 -3.84 -6.62
CA GLU A 142 8.79 -3.44 -7.89
C GLU A 142 9.04 -1.92 -7.88
N GLU A 143 9.87 -1.41 -8.77
CA GLU A 143 10.29 0.01 -8.79
C GLU A 143 9.12 0.99 -8.96
N GLY A 144 8.05 0.59 -9.65
CA GLY A 144 6.82 1.38 -9.83
C GLY A 144 5.90 1.43 -8.61
N SER A 145 6.22 0.72 -7.52
CA SER A 145 5.34 0.65 -6.34
C SER A 145 5.59 1.79 -5.36
N THR A 146 4.55 2.55 -5.04
CA THR A 146 4.63 3.66 -4.07
C THR A 146 4.98 3.15 -2.67
N SER A 147 4.21 2.20 -2.11
CA SER A 147 4.38 1.68 -0.76
C SER A 147 5.37 0.53 -0.65
N GLY A 148 5.63 -0.17 -1.77
CA GLY A 148 6.54 -1.31 -1.80
C GLY A 148 7.93 -1.00 -2.34
N TYR A 149 8.22 0.27 -2.70
CA TYR A 149 9.55 0.70 -3.14
C TYR A 149 9.83 2.17 -2.84
N LEU A 150 9.12 3.13 -3.45
CA LEU A 150 9.47 4.56 -3.38
C LEU A 150 9.54 5.07 -1.94
N TYR A 151 8.44 5.01 -1.21
CA TYR A 151 8.37 5.56 0.15
C TYR A 151 9.29 4.83 1.15
N PRO A 152 9.36 3.48 1.18
CA PRO A 152 10.34 2.77 1.99
C PRO A 152 11.79 3.16 1.67
N SER A 153 12.15 3.32 0.40
CA SER A 153 13.50 3.73 -0.01
C SER A 153 13.84 5.14 0.42
N LEU A 154 12.88 6.09 0.33
CA LEU A 154 13.02 7.44 0.87
C LEU A 154 13.18 7.42 2.40
N GLN A 155 12.41 6.59 3.10
CA GLN A 155 12.51 6.44 4.55
C GLN A 155 13.91 5.92 4.95
N LEU A 156 14.43 4.91 4.23
CA LEU A 156 15.80 4.43 4.42
C LEU A 156 16.82 5.54 4.18
N LYS A 157 16.69 6.28 3.09
CA LYS A 157 17.57 7.43 2.77
C LYS A 157 17.53 8.50 3.85
N LYS A 158 16.33 8.85 4.39
CA LYS A 158 16.16 9.78 5.50
C LYS A 158 16.80 9.26 6.80
N ALA A 159 16.82 7.94 7.01
CA ALA A 159 17.53 7.28 8.11
C ALA A 159 19.06 7.18 7.89
N GLY A 160 19.59 7.68 6.77
CA GLY A 160 21.01 7.62 6.44
C GLY A 160 21.47 6.28 5.85
N ILE A 161 20.54 5.46 5.38
CA ILE A 161 20.80 4.15 4.77
C ILE A 161 20.66 4.30 3.25
N ASP A 162 21.74 4.07 2.52
CA ASP A 162 21.69 3.99 1.06
C ASP A 162 21.10 2.65 0.64
N TYR A 163 19.80 2.68 0.29
CA TYR A 163 19.05 1.48 -0.10
C TYR A 163 19.63 0.78 -1.36
N THR A 164 20.53 1.43 -2.12
CA THR A 164 21.16 0.85 -3.31
C THR A 164 22.47 0.11 -3.00
N SER A 165 23.12 0.42 -1.88
CA SER A 165 24.44 -0.12 -1.52
C SER A 165 24.52 -0.75 -0.12
N ASP A 166 23.72 -0.26 0.84
CA ASP A 166 23.79 -0.71 2.24
C ASP A 166 22.86 -1.91 2.53
N ILE A 167 21.96 -2.24 1.62
CA ILE A 167 21.09 -3.42 1.67
C ILE A 167 21.16 -4.17 0.33
N VAL A 168 20.71 -5.44 0.31
CA VAL A 168 20.59 -6.23 -0.91
C VAL A 168 19.14 -6.19 -1.39
N GLN A 169 18.86 -5.43 -2.44
CA GLN A 169 17.52 -5.35 -3.01
C GLN A 169 17.14 -6.62 -3.77
N ARG A 170 15.92 -7.09 -3.54
CA ARG A 170 15.31 -8.17 -4.31
C ARG A 170 13.85 -7.86 -4.56
N PHE A 171 13.39 -8.03 -5.80
CA PHE A 171 12.03 -7.72 -6.21
C PHE A 171 11.17 -8.99 -6.24
N ALA A 172 10.04 -8.98 -5.53
CA ALA A 172 9.08 -10.08 -5.47
C ALA A 172 7.99 -9.99 -6.55
N GLY A 173 7.88 -8.85 -7.25
CA GLY A 173 6.95 -8.61 -8.36
C GLY A 173 5.51 -8.31 -7.95
N SER A 174 5.15 -8.50 -6.67
CA SER A 174 3.81 -8.17 -6.15
C SER A 174 3.82 -8.04 -4.62
N HIS A 175 2.80 -7.39 -4.06
CA HIS A 175 2.65 -7.24 -2.62
C HIS A 175 2.49 -8.59 -1.89
N ASP A 176 1.67 -9.49 -2.41
CA ASP A 176 1.54 -10.85 -1.87
C ASP A 176 2.80 -11.69 -2.10
N GLY A 177 3.58 -11.42 -3.14
CA GLY A 177 4.89 -12.01 -3.36
C GLY A 177 5.86 -11.68 -2.23
N VAL A 178 5.87 -10.42 -1.74
CA VAL A 178 6.69 -10.01 -0.59
C VAL A 178 6.26 -10.77 0.67
N ILE A 179 4.98 -10.76 1.01
CA ILE A 179 4.49 -11.45 2.23
C ILE A 179 4.70 -12.97 2.14
N SER A 180 4.46 -13.57 0.98
CA SER A 180 4.71 -15.01 0.77
C SER A 180 6.19 -15.35 0.89
N GLY A 181 7.08 -14.54 0.32
CA GLY A 181 8.52 -14.73 0.44
C GLY A 181 9.00 -14.63 1.89
N LEU A 182 8.53 -13.63 2.63
CA LEU A 182 8.80 -13.52 4.06
C LEU A 182 8.29 -14.74 4.82
N TYR A 183 7.02 -15.10 4.65
CA TYR A 183 6.41 -16.24 5.34
C TYR A 183 7.15 -17.55 5.08
N ASN A 184 7.64 -17.77 3.87
CA ASN A 184 8.41 -18.95 3.48
C ASN A 184 9.89 -18.92 3.91
N GLY A 185 10.38 -17.77 4.40
CA GLY A 185 11.76 -17.58 4.82
C GLY A 185 12.73 -17.32 3.67
N ASP A 186 12.23 -16.81 2.54
CA ASP A 186 13.07 -16.45 1.39
C ASP A 186 13.91 -15.19 1.66
N ALA A 187 13.46 -14.32 2.57
CA ALA A 187 14.20 -13.19 3.11
C ALA A 187 13.74 -12.89 4.55
N LYS A 188 14.56 -12.14 5.28
CA LYS A 188 14.28 -11.73 6.65
C LYS A 188 13.45 -10.44 6.72
N PHE A 189 13.63 -9.54 5.73
CA PHE A 189 13.00 -8.23 5.65
C PHE A 189 12.25 -8.05 4.35
N GLY A 190 11.20 -7.22 4.41
CA GLY A 190 10.46 -6.82 3.21
C GLY A 190 9.63 -5.58 3.46
N VAL A 191 9.17 -4.97 2.37
CA VAL A 191 8.35 -3.75 2.40
C VAL A 191 7.14 -3.89 1.48
N THR A 192 5.99 -3.45 1.96
CA THR A 192 4.73 -3.44 1.21
C THR A 192 3.73 -2.52 1.91
N TYR A 193 2.45 -2.49 1.52
CA TYR A 193 1.43 -1.67 2.17
C TYR A 193 0.94 -2.25 3.51
N ASP A 194 0.28 -1.45 4.30
CA ASP A 194 -0.40 -1.79 5.54
C ASP A 194 -1.86 -2.25 5.30
N ASP A 195 -2.41 -3.40 5.74
CA ASP A 195 -1.67 -4.57 6.20
C ASP A 195 -1.72 -5.66 5.13
N ALA A 196 -0.63 -5.86 4.41
CA ALA A 196 -0.58 -6.79 3.28
C ALA A 196 -0.65 -8.27 3.71
N ARG A 197 -0.43 -8.61 4.99
CA ARG A 197 -0.59 -9.97 5.51
C ARG A 197 -2.00 -10.54 5.25
N ARG A 198 -3.00 -9.67 5.12
CA ARG A 198 -4.38 -10.05 4.78
C ARG A 198 -4.50 -10.88 3.50
N THR A 199 -3.61 -10.68 2.53
CA THR A 199 -3.62 -11.43 1.27
C THR A 199 -3.30 -12.90 1.46
N LEU A 200 -2.48 -13.23 2.47
CA LEU A 200 -2.01 -14.58 2.74
C LEU A 200 -2.80 -15.30 3.85
N ARG A 201 -3.53 -14.59 4.72
CA ARG A 201 -4.21 -15.18 5.89
C ARG A 201 -5.26 -16.26 5.54
N LYS A 202 -5.82 -16.22 4.32
CA LYS A 202 -6.80 -17.22 3.85
C LYS A 202 -6.17 -18.62 3.73
N THR A 203 -4.89 -18.69 3.43
CA THR A 203 -4.13 -19.93 3.25
C THR A 203 -3.17 -20.22 4.39
N ASN A 204 -2.66 -19.19 5.05
CA ASN A 204 -1.65 -19.26 6.08
C ASN A 204 -2.13 -18.46 7.31
N ALA A 205 -2.98 -19.11 8.12
CA ALA A 205 -3.68 -18.48 9.25
C ALA A 205 -2.75 -17.89 10.32
N ASP A 206 -1.50 -18.33 10.40
CA ASP A 206 -0.48 -17.89 11.35
C ASP A 206 0.47 -16.81 10.80
N VAL A 207 0.18 -16.23 9.61
CA VAL A 207 1.04 -15.22 9.00
C VAL A 207 1.18 -13.97 9.88
N GLY A 208 0.16 -13.61 10.68
CA GLY A 208 0.20 -12.50 11.61
C GLY A 208 1.25 -12.63 12.71
N GLU A 209 1.53 -13.87 13.15
CA GLU A 209 2.56 -14.15 14.16
C GLU A 209 3.96 -14.26 13.55
N LYS A 210 4.04 -14.72 12.29
CA LYS A 210 5.32 -14.97 11.63
C LYS A 210 5.91 -13.76 10.92
N VAL A 211 5.06 -12.88 10.39
CA VAL A 211 5.46 -11.66 9.70
C VAL A 211 5.09 -10.46 10.57
N ILE A 212 6.09 -9.84 11.16
CA ILE A 212 5.97 -8.81 12.20
C ILE A 212 6.16 -7.45 11.55
N ALA A 213 5.25 -6.50 11.79
CA ALA A 213 5.45 -5.10 11.40
C ALA A 213 6.43 -4.43 12.37
N PHE A 214 7.43 -3.68 11.86
CA PHE A 214 8.37 -2.97 12.74
C PHE A 214 8.52 -1.47 12.41
N GLY A 215 7.73 -0.94 11.52
CA GLY A 215 7.66 0.48 11.20
C GLY A 215 6.75 0.74 10.00
N ILE A 216 6.40 2.01 9.83
CA ILE A 216 5.64 2.52 8.67
C ILE A 216 6.34 3.72 8.06
N THR A 217 6.01 4.01 6.80
CA THR A 217 6.44 5.24 6.11
C THR A 217 5.55 6.43 6.48
N GLU A 218 5.87 7.60 5.92
CA GLU A 218 4.93 8.71 5.84
C GLU A 218 3.65 8.30 5.11
N GLU A 219 2.57 9.10 5.29
CA GLU A 219 1.29 8.86 4.63
C GLU A 219 1.39 8.96 3.12
N ILE A 220 0.74 8.01 2.44
CA ILE A 220 0.64 7.93 1.00
C ILE A 220 -0.83 8.16 0.63
N PRO A 221 -1.19 9.14 -0.19
CA PRO A 221 -2.55 9.25 -0.72
C PRO A 221 -2.96 7.95 -1.41
N ASN A 222 -4.23 7.54 -1.23
CA ASN A 222 -4.75 6.34 -1.90
C ASN A 222 -4.76 6.48 -3.42
N ASP A 223 -4.97 5.34 -4.10
CA ASP A 223 -4.95 5.24 -5.56
C ASP A 223 -5.89 6.26 -6.22
N VAL A 224 -5.45 6.75 -7.38
CA VAL A 224 -6.13 7.81 -8.13
C VAL A 224 -6.80 7.25 -9.39
N ILE A 225 -8.02 7.71 -9.64
CA ILE A 225 -8.67 7.58 -10.95
C ILE A 225 -8.33 8.83 -11.74
N ALA A 226 -7.63 8.63 -12.84
CA ALA A 226 -7.24 9.70 -13.76
C ALA A 226 -7.92 9.52 -15.11
N VAL A 227 -8.20 10.64 -15.76
CA VAL A 227 -8.76 10.70 -17.10
C VAL A 227 -7.91 11.60 -18.00
N ARG A 228 -8.09 11.47 -19.32
CA ARG A 228 -7.49 12.41 -20.27
C ARG A 228 -8.14 13.78 -20.15
N THR A 229 -7.32 14.83 -20.17
CA THR A 229 -7.79 16.22 -20.06
C THR A 229 -8.63 16.67 -21.26
N ASP A 230 -8.45 16.06 -22.43
CA ASP A 230 -9.20 16.41 -23.66
C ASP A 230 -10.59 15.75 -23.75
N LEU A 231 -10.98 14.95 -22.77
CA LEU A 231 -12.36 14.48 -22.66
C LEU A 231 -13.30 15.64 -22.29
N PRO A 232 -14.53 15.66 -22.85
CA PRO A 232 -15.56 16.60 -22.42
C PRO A 232 -15.85 16.49 -20.93
N GLU A 233 -16.09 17.63 -20.24
CA GLU A 233 -16.31 17.67 -18.78
C GLU A 233 -17.50 16.82 -18.33
N ASP A 234 -18.58 16.76 -19.15
CA ASP A 234 -19.74 15.92 -18.88
C ASP A 234 -19.40 14.41 -18.94
N ILE A 235 -18.44 14.02 -19.78
CA ILE A 235 -17.95 12.63 -19.84
C ILE A 235 -17.09 12.31 -18.60
N LYS A 236 -16.20 13.21 -18.19
CA LYS A 236 -15.40 13.05 -16.97
C LYS A 236 -16.29 12.87 -15.74
N GLN A 237 -17.31 13.74 -15.62
CA GLN A 237 -18.29 13.64 -14.55
C GLN A 237 -19.08 12.32 -14.61
N GLN A 238 -19.50 11.87 -15.80
CA GLN A 238 -20.19 10.59 -15.94
C GLN A 238 -19.31 9.40 -15.53
N ILE A 239 -18.01 9.41 -15.86
CA ILE A 239 -17.06 8.36 -15.41
C ILE A 239 -17.05 8.30 -13.88
N TYR A 240 -16.87 9.44 -13.21
CA TYR A 240 -16.91 9.51 -11.76
C TYR A 240 -18.24 9.00 -11.19
N ASP A 241 -19.38 9.53 -11.70
CA ASP A 241 -20.70 9.19 -11.18
C ASP A 241 -21.02 7.69 -11.31
N ILE A 242 -20.63 7.07 -12.43
CA ILE A 242 -20.83 5.63 -12.67
C ILE A 242 -20.00 4.80 -11.70
N LEU A 243 -18.72 5.13 -11.51
CA LEU A 243 -17.83 4.41 -10.61
C LEU A 243 -18.29 4.56 -9.13
N ALA A 244 -18.63 5.77 -8.72
CA ALA A 244 -19.14 6.05 -7.38
C ALA A 244 -20.49 5.36 -7.12
N ALA A 245 -21.40 5.38 -8.12
CA ALA A 245 -22.67 4.67 -8.01
C ALA A 245 -22.48 3.15 -7.96
N TYR A 246 -21.50 2.61 -8.68
CA TYR A 246 -21.22 1.17 -8.68
C TYR A 246 -20.69 0.72 -7.32
N ILE A 247 -19.67 1.40 -6.78
CA ILE A 247 -19.10 1.03 -5.48
C ILE A 247 -20.10 1.19 -4.32
N ALA A 248 -21.12 2.04 -4.48
CA ALA A 248 -22.21 2.21 -3.50
C ALA A 248 -23.22 1.07 -3.51
N THR A 249 -23.16 0.12 -4.46
CA THR A 249 -24.00 -1.09 -4.46
C THR A 249 -23.33 -2.21 -3.66
N ASP A 250 -24.13 -3.12 -3.07
CA ASP A 250 -23.58 -4.29 -2.34
C ASP A 250 -22.66 -5.13 -3.22
N GLU A 251 -22.99 -5.34 -4.50
CA GLU A 251 -22.18 -6.09 -5.46
C GLU A 251 -20.87 -5.35 -5.80
N GLY A 252 -20.97 -4.05 -6.11
CA GLY A 252 -19.82 -3.22 -6.45
C GLY A 252 -18.85 -3.09 -5.29
N LEU A 253 -19.36 -2.85 -4.08
CA LEU A 253 -18.56 -2.79 -2.86
C LEU A 253 -17.83 -4.11 -2.62
N ALA A 254 -18.52 -5.25 -2.70
CA ALA A 254 -17.89 -6.56 -2.48
C ALA A 254 -16.77 -6.85 -3.48
N ILE A 255 -16.96 -6.49 -4.77
CA ILE A 255 -15.95 -6.69 -5.82
C ILE A 255 -14.76 -5.73 -5.63
N MET A 256 -15.03 -4.45 -5.39
CA MET A 256 -13.98 -3.43 -5.27
C MET A 256 -13.16 -3.61 -3.99
N ASP A 257 -13.79 -4.04 -2.90
CA ASP A 257 -13.10 -4.39 -1.67
C ASP A 257 -12.26 -5.67 -1.84
N GLU A 258 -12.80 -6.73 -2.43
CA GLU A 258 -12.06 -7.98 -2.62
C GLU A 258 -10.81 -7.81 -3.51
N ILE A 259 -10.91 -6.98 -4.58
CA ILE A 259 -9.83 -6.83 -5.57
C ILE A 259 -8.82 -5.78 -5.13
N TYR A 260 -9.29 -4.61 -4.63
CA TYR A 260 -8.46 -3.43 -4.40
C TYR A 260 -8.48 -2.93 -2.94
N GLY A 261 -9.35 -3.45 -2.09
CA GLY A 261 -9.62 -2.90 -0.76
C GLY A 261 -10.30 -1.53 -0.80
N TRP A 262 -10.97 -1.18 -1.90
CA TRP A 262 -11.68 0.09 -2.04
C TRP A 262 -13.10 -0.03 -1.50
N THR A 263 -13.44 0.85 -0.55
CA THR A 263 -14.76 0.88 0.08
C THR A 263 -15.57 2.11 -0.29
N ASP A 264 -14.94 3.11 -0.91
CA ASP A 264 -15.61 4.31 -1.43
C ASP A 264 -14.68 5.03 -2.44
N LEU A 265 -15.24 6.01 -3.16
CA LEU A 265 -14.54 6.93 -4.04
C LEU A 265 -14.93 8.36 -3.69
N VAL A 266 -13.96 9.26 -3.59
CA VAL A 266 -14.19 10.69 -3.38
C VAL A 266 -13.55 11.51 -4.50
N PRO A 267 -14.12 12.68 -4.87
CA PRO A 267 -13.49 13.57 -5.84
C PRO A 267 -12.06 13.91 -5.42
N ALA A 268 -11.16 14.02 -6.37
CA ALA A 268 -9.79 14.42 -6.14
C ALA A 268 -9.29 15.38 -7.23
N VAL A 269 -8.26 16.14 -6.89
CA VAL A 269 -7.60 17.08 -7.80
C VAL A 269 -6.09 16.84 -7.81
N ASN A 270 -5.43 17.24 -8.91
CA ASN A 270 -4.00 16.99 -9.13
C ASN A 270 -3.08 17.40 -7.96
N SER A 271 -3.40 18.52 -7.29
CA SER A 271 -2.57 19.05 -6.19
C SER A 271 -2.56 18.17 -4.93
N GLU A 272 -3.53 17.27 -4.78
CA GLU A 272 -3.53 16.33 -3.66
C GLU A 272 -2.39 15.30 -3.74
N PHE A 273 -1.79 15.14 -4.92
CA PHE A 273 -0.68 14.22 -5.19
C PHE A 273 0.68 14.92 -5.27
N ASP A 274 0.75 16.21 -4.93
CA ASP A 274 2.01 16.99 -4.95
C ASP A 274 3.02 16.40 -3.94
N VAL A 275 2.57 15.90 -2.80
CA VAL A 275 3.42 15.21 -1.82
C VAL A 275 4.12 13.98 -2.41
N VAL A 276 3.45 13.25 -3.30
CA VAL A 276 4.06 12.09 -3.99
C VAL A 276 5.02 12.55 -5.08
N ARG A 277 4.71 13.66 -5.76
CA ARG A 277 5.60 14.25 -6.77
C ARG A 277 6.89 14.75 -6.12
N GLU A 278 6.79 15.47 -5.00
CA GLU A 278 7.95 15.92 -4.22
C GLU A 278 8.80 14.73 -3.74
N ALA A 279 8.15 13.66 -3.27
CA ALA A 279 8.83 12.44 -2.88
C ALA A 279 9.55 11.77 -4.06
N ALA A 280 8.91 11.71 -5.24
CA ALA A 280 9.52 11.15 -6.45
C ALA A 280 10.70 11.99 -6.97
N GLU A 281 10.61 13.33 -6.87
CA GLU A 281 11.71 14.26 -7.17
C GLU A 281 12.88 14.07 -6.19
N GLU A 282 12.61 14.01 -4.88
CA GLU A 282 13.63 13.75 -3.85
C GLU A 282 14.34 12.40 -4.06
N PHE A 283 13.59 11.42 -4.54
CA PHE A 283 14.11 10.10 -4.89
C PHE A 283 14.98 10.12 -6.14
N GLY A 284 14.84 11.12 -7.01
CA GLY A 284 15.52 11.22 -8.30
C GLY A 284 14.85 10.42 -9.42
N LEU A 285 13.55 10.14 -9.29
CA LEU A 285 12.81 9.33 -10.28
C LEU A 285 12.74 9.98 -11.66
N TYR A 286 13.02 11.28 -11.78
CA TYR A 286 12.92 12.08 -12.99
C TYR A 286 14.28 12.57 -13.50
N ASP A 287 15.40 12.09 -12.93
CA ASP A 287 16.76 12.59 -13.20
C ASP A 287 17.45 11.92 -14.41
N ASP A 288 16.71 11.33 -15.37
CA ASP A 288 17.24 10.71 -16.61
C ASP A 288 17.55 11.72 -17.72
#